data_c623cdaad8b69d0b990ce68940c1d4cc
#
_entry.id   c623cdaad8b69d0b990ce68940c1d4cc
#
_cell.length_a   1.000
_cell.length_b   1.000
_cell.length_c   1.000
_cell.angle_alpha   90.00
_cell.angle_beta   90.00
_cell.angle_gamma   90.00
#
_symmetry.space_group_name_H-M   'P 1'
#
loop_
_entity.id
_entity.type
_entity.pdbx_description
1 polymer ?
#
loop_
_entity_poly.entity_id
_entity_poly.type
_entity_poly.pdbx_seq_one_letter_code
_entity_poly.pdbx_strand_id
1 'polypeptide(L)'
;MKGGGKALWKDENIADSITAHAINFIRDNQNRPFFMYFATNDVHVPRFPHARFRGKNPMGYRGDAIVQFDWSVGQLMKALEEYGLADKTLIILSSDNGPVVDDGYADRAEELLNGHSPAGPFRGNKYSAFEGGTAIPVIVSWKKGVKGGRQSNVLMSQIDWLASLAQLVGARLPKGTACDSEPRLGNLLGTDSQSRLWVIEQSSSHVLSVRTPQWKFIEP
;
A
#
# COMPACT_ATOMS: atom_id res chain seq x y z
N MET A 1 -8.14 3.91 25.97
CA MET A 1 -7.50 5.12 25.43
C MET A 1 -7.79 6.30 26.37
N LYS A 2 -6.77 7.08 26.71
CA LYS A 2 -6.96 8.33 27.47
C LYS A 2 -7.20 9.45 26.46
N GLY A 3 -8.44 9.77 26.13
CA GLY A 3 -8.76 10.83 25.17
C GLY A 3 -10.12 11.47 25.40
N GLY A 4 -10.95 10.85 26.22
CA GLY A 4 -12.31 11.31 26.50
C GLY A 4 -13.16 11.47 25.23
N GLY A 5 -14.24 12.20 25.31
CA GLY A 5 -15.17 12.42 24.19
C GLY A 5 -14.57 13.15 22.99
N LYS A 6 -13.45 13.87 23.16
CA LYS A 6 -12.75 14.56 22.06
C LYS A 6 -11.93 13.62 21.17
N ALA A 7 -11.66 12.39 21.63
CA ALA A 7 -10.94 11.38 20.86
C ALA A 7 -11.89 10.38 20.17
N LEU A 8 -13.19 10.55 20.30
CA LEU A 8 -14.17 9.76 19.57
C LEU A 8 -14.26 10.25 18.12
N TRP A 9 -14.21 9.31 17.19
CA TRP A 9 -14.45 9.58 15.78
C TRP A 9 -15.71 8.83 15.30
N LYS A 10 -16.22 9.24 14.16
CA LYS A 10 -17.21 8.49 13.40
C LYS A 10 -16.46 7.75 12.28
N ASP A 11 -16.67 6.46 12.16
CA ASP A 11 -15.93 5.63 11.19
C ASP A 11 -16.06 6.15 9.77
N GLU A 12 -17.23 6.61 9.38
CA GLU A 12 -17.49 7.20 8.07
C GLU A 12 -16.68 8.48 7.77
N ASN A 13 -16.11 9.13 8.77
CA ASN A 13 -15.32 10.37 8.62
C ASN A 13 -13.81 10.13 8.70
N ILE A 14 -13.35 8.90 8.93
CA ILE A 14 -11.92 8.62 9.12
C ILE A 14 -11.13 9.00 7.86
N ALA A 15 -11.55 8.56 6.69
CA ALA A 15 -10.85 8.85 5.44
C ALA A 15 -10.73 10.35 5.18
N ASP A 16 -11.79 11.12 5.41
CA ASP A 16 -11.76 12.58 5.27
C ASP A 16 -10.80 13.23 6.25
N SER A 17 -10.83 12.79 7.50
CA SER A 17 -9.98 13.35 8.55
C SER A 17 -8.51 13.10 8.29
N ILE A 18 -8.11 11.86 8.00
CA ILE A 18 -6.70 11.54 7.73
C ILE A 18 -6.21 12.18 6.44
N THR A 19 -7.05 12.25 5.40
CA THR A 19 -6.70 12.92 4.14
C THR A 19 -6.51 14.42 4.35
N ALA A 20 -7.38 15.08 5.10
CA ALA A 20 -7.22 16.50 5.45
C ALA A 20 -5.94 16.77 6.24
N HIS A 21 -5.60 15.90 7.20
CA HIS A 21 -4.34 16.00 7.95
C HIS A 21 -3.12 15.83 7.05
N ALA A 22 -3.15 14.89 6.12
CA ALA A 22 -2.07 14.67 5.16
C ALA A 22 -1.89 15.87 4.21
N ILE A 23 -2.97 16.45 3.71
CA ILE A 23 -2.94 17.68 2.88
C ILE A 23 -2.35 18.85 3.66
N ASN A 24 -2.78 19.05 4.91
CA ASN A 24 -2.22 20.09 5.78
C ASN A 24 -0.71 19.87 6.00
N PHE A 25 -0.29 18.63 6.23
CA PHE A 25 1.12 18.29 6.37
C PHE A 25 1.91 18.65 5.09
N ILE A 26 1.40 18.32 3.91
CA ILE A 26 2.03 18.68 2.63
C ILE A 26 2.17 20.19 2.51
N ARG A 27 1.09 20.94 2.76
CA ARG A 27 1.09 22.42 2.73
C ARG A 27 2.13 23.00 3.67
N ASP A 28 2.17 22.55 4.92
CA ASP A 28 3.03 23.10 5.97
C ASP A 28 4.52 22.73 5.73
N ASN A 29 4.79 21.75 4.90
CA ASN A 29 6.15 21.31 4.53
C ASN A 29 6.54 21.60 3.06
N GLN A 30 5.76 22.36 2.33
CA GLN A 30 5.98 22.59 0.89
C GLN A 30 7.36 23.19 0.53
N ASN A 31 8.01 23.87 1.48
CA ASN A 31 9.30 24.55 1.28
C ASN A 31 10.50 23.76 1.82
N ARG A 32 10.31 22.50 2.25
CA ARG A 32 11.38 21.65 2.77
C ARG A 32 11.16 20.19 2.37
N PRO A 33 12.21 19.36 2.29
CA PRO A 33 12.05 17.93 2.11
C PRO A 33 11.22 17.30 3.23
N PHE A 34 10.36 16.34 2.89
CA PHE A 34 9.59 15.58 3.86
C PHE A 34 9.51 14.10 3.47
N PHE A 35 9.24 13.27 4.44
CA PHE A 35 8.79 11.90 4.28
C PHE A 35 7.41 11.77 4.94
N MET A 36 6.45 11.19 4.24
CA MET A 36 5.11 10.95 4.75
C MET A 36 4.75 9.48 4.58
N TYR A 37 4.42 8.81 5.67
CA TYR A 37 3.81 7.49 5.67
C TYR A 37 2.31 7.67 5.90
N PHE A 38 1.52 7.48 4.85
CA PHE A 38 0.07 7.68 4.86
C PHE A 38 -0.62 6.31 4.91
N ALA A 39 -0.85 5.81 6.13
CA ALA A 39 -1.53 4.55 6.38
C ALA A 39 -3.04 4.78 6.50
N THR A 40 -3.80 4.28 5.55
CA THR A 40 -5.25 4.35 5.54
C THR A 40 -5.89 3.17 6.26
N ASN A 41 -7.12 3.35 6.76
CA ASN A 41 -7.96 2.25 7.22
C ASN A 41 -8.67 1.54 6.06
N ASP A 42 -8.89 2.22 4.95
CA ASP A 42 -9.47 1.60 3.75
C ASP A 42 -8.42 0.71 3.05
N VAL A 43 -8.82 -0.46 2.65
CA VAL A 43 -10.16 -1.03 2.52
C VAL A 43 -10.42 -2.13 3.58
N HIS A 44 -9.79 -2.03 4.74
CA HIS A 44 -9.94 -3.01 5.83
C HIS A 44 -11.33 -2.94 6.46
N VAL A 45 -11.79 -4.04 7.02
CA VAL A 45 -13.01 -4.09 7.82
C VAL A 45 -12.82 -3.43 9.19
N PRO A 46 -13.87 -2.87 9.82
CA PRO A 46 -15.22 -2.64 9.28
C PRO A 46 -15.21 -1.58 8.17
N ARG A 47 -15.88 -1.86 7.06
CA ARG A 47 -15.96 -0.96 5.93
C ARG A 47 -17.12 0.03 6.13
N PHE A 48 -16.77 1.26 6.46
CA PHE A 48 -17.73 2.35 6.67
C PHE A 48 -17.42 3.54 5.74
N PRO A 49 -17.65 3.38 4.43
CA PRO A 49 -17.43 4.49 3.50
C PRO A 49 -18.37 5.66 3.83
N HIS A 50 -17.86 6.87 3.69
CA HIS A 50 -18.65 8.09 3.86
C HIS A 50 -19.89 8.06 2.95
N ALA A 51 -20.99 8.65 3.40
CA ALA A 51 -22.29 8.58 2.73
C ALA A 51 -22.24 8.94 1.23
N ARG A 52 -21.35 9.88 0.83
CA ARG A 52 -21.18 10.27 -0.59
C ARG A 52 -20.65 9.16 -1.50
N PHE A 53 -20.03 8.10 -0.94
CA PHE A 53 -19.50 6.98 -1.70
C PHE A 53 -20.42 5.76 -1.67
N ARG A 54 -21.36 5.70 -0.74
CA ARG A 54 -22.26 4.54 -0.59
C ARG A 54 -23.11 4.33 -1.84
N GLY A 55 -23.21 3.09 -2.28
CA GLY A 55 -23.94 2.69 -3.47
C GLY A 55 -23.32 3.14 -4.79
N LYS A 56 -22.06 3.53 -4.80
CA LYS A 56 -21.33 3.93 -6.02
C LYS A 56 -20.72 2.75 -6.75
N ASN A 57 -20.56 1.61 -6.08
CA ASN A 57 -19.93 0.43 -6.65
C ASN A 57 -20.82 -0.81 -6.46
N PRO A 58 -20.98 -1.67 -7.47
CA PRO A 58 -21.80 -2.87 -7.38
C PRO A 58 -21.28 -3.91 -6.36
N MET A 59 -20.03 -3.80 -5.92
CA MET A 59 -19.46 -4.64 -4.88
C MET A 59 -19.83 -4.19 -3.45
N GLY A 60 -20.88 -3.38 -3.27
CA GLY A 60 -21.35 -2.93 -1.97
C GLY A 60 -20.30 -2.15 -1.17
N TYR A 61 -20.33 -2.26 0.16
CA TYR A 61 -19.41 -1.52 1.04
C TYR A 61 -17.93 -1.74 0.72
N ARG A 62 -17.56 -2.95 0.28
CA ARG A 62 -16.18 -3.24 -0.15
C ARG A 62 -15.78 -2.37 -1.35
N GLY A 63 -16.61 -2.35 -2.38
CA GLY A 63 -16.37 -1.54 -3.57
C GLY A 63 -16.40 -0.04 -3.27
N ASP A 64 -17.34 0.41 -2.45
CA ASP A 64 -17.47 1.81 -2.04
C ASP A 64 -16.24 2.28 -1.23
N ALA A 65 -15.68 1.41 -0.37
CA ALA A 65 -14.44 1.68 0.38
C ALA A 65 -13.22 1.78 -0.56
N ILE A 66 -13.15 0.98 -1.62
CA ILE A 66 -12.11 1.10 -2.66
C ILE A 66 -12.22 2.46 -3.39
N VAL A 67 -13.44 2.87 -3.74
CA VAL A 67 -13.68 4.20 -4.35
C VAL A 67 -13.27 5.32 -3.41
N GLN A 68 -13.56 5.19 -2.11
CA GLN A 68 -13.12 6.15 -1.09
C GLN A 68 -11.61 6.22 -0.96
N PHE A 69 -10.93 5.07 -0.97
CA PHE A 69 -9.47 5.01 -0.96
C PHE A 69 -8.86 5.71 -2.17
N ASP A 70 -9.36 5.41 -3.37
CA ASP A 70 -8.92 6.06 -4.61
C ASP A 70 -9.13 7.58 -4.56
N TRP A 71 -10.26 8.04 -4.02
CA TRP A 71 -10.51 9.46 -3.77
C TRP A 71 -9.45 10.06 -2.84
N SER A 72 -9.09 9.41 -1.74
CA SER A 72 -8.07 9.91 -0.81
C SER A 72 -6.71 10.07 -1.49
N VAL A 73 -6.28 9.09 -2.29
CA VAL A 73 -5.06 9.17 -3.10
C VAL A 73 -5.14 10.33 -4.08
N GLY A 74 -6.27 10.47 -4.78
CA GLY A 74 -6.52 11.57 -5.72
C GLY A 74 -6.41 12.95 -5.06
N GLN A 75 -6.90 13.12 -3.82
CA GLN A 75 -6.78 14.38 -3.08
C GLN A 75 -5.33 14.71 -2.73
N LEU A 76 -4.52 13.72 -2.36
CA LEU A 76 -3.09 13.93 -2.09
C LEU A 76 -2.33 14.32 -3.37
N MET A 77 -2.59 13.62 -4.48
CA MET A 77 -1.98 13.96 -5.77
C MET A 77 -2.34 15.38 -6.20
N LYS A 78 -3.61 15.77 -6.06
CA LYS A 78 -4.07 17.12 -6.34
C LYS A 78 -3.36 18.17 -5.48
N ALA A 79 -3.22 17.92 -4.18
CA ALA A 79 -2.50 18.83 -3.28
C ALA A 79 -1.02 18.98 -3.69
N LEU A 80 -0.35 17.88 -4.08
CA LEU A 80 1.03 17.95 -4.58
C LEU A 80 1.15 18.78 -5.86
N GLU A 81 0.16 18.72 -6.75
CA GLU A 81 0.10 19.56 -7.94
C GLU A 81 -0.12 21.04 -7.59
N GLU A 82 -1.10 21.33 -6.74
CA GLU A 82 -1.45 22.69 -6.30
C GLU A 82 -0.29 23.41 -5.60
N TYR A 83 0.53 22.67 -4.84
CA TYR A 83 1.72 23.23 -4.18
C TYR A 83 3.01 23.14 -5.02
N GLY A 84 2.93 22.72 -6.29
CA GLY A 84 4.08 22.62 -7.18
C GLY A 84 5.11 21.55 -6.77
N LEU A 85 4.67 20.51 -6.09
CA LEU A 85 5.51 19.44 -5.56
C LEU A 85 5.47 18.15 -6.39
N ALA A 86 4.52 18.00 -7.31
CA ALA A 86 4.30 16.78 -8.08
C ALA A 86 5.56 16.27 -8.81
N ASP A 87 6.35 17.19 -9.36
CA ASP A 87 7.61 16.87 -10.06
C ASP A 87 8.75 16.41 -9.12
N LYS A 88 8.64 16.72 -7.84
CA LYS A 88 9.69 16.52 -6.82
C LYS A 88 9.34 15.44 -5.82
N THR A 89 8.15 14.81 -5.94
CA THR A 89 7.65 13.82 -4.98
C THR A 89 7.63 12.45 -5.60
N LEU A 90 8.32 11.51 -4.97
CA LEU A 90 8.17 10.07 -5.21
C LEU A 90 6.96 9.57 -4.42
N ILE A 91 5.98 9.01 -5.10
CA ILE A 91 4.81 8.38 -4.51
C ILE A 91 4.96 6.87 -4.67
N ILE A 92 4.84 6.13 -3.57
CA ILE A 92 4.75 4.67 -3.57
C ILE A 92 3.40 4.31 -2.95
N LEU A 93 2.55 3.65 -3.72
CA LEU A 93 1.28 3.11 -3.25
C LEU A 93 1.39 1.61 -3.17
N SER A 94 1.00 1.04 -2.04
CA SER A 94 1.06 -0.39 -1.81
C SER A 94 0.05 -0.84 -0.75
N SER A 95 0.06 -2.12 -0.44
CA SER A 95 -0.70 -2.74 0.66
C SER A 95 0.27 -3.47 1.59
N ASP A 96 -0.16 -3.76 2.80
CA ASP A 96 0.60 -4.50 3.82
C ASP A 96 0.55 -6.02 3.59
N ASN A 97 -0.54 -6.54 3.02
CA ASN A 97 -0.76 -7.95 2.73
C ASN A 97 -1.68 -8.14 1.52
N GLY A 98 -1.81 -9.37 1.06
CA GLY A 98 -2.77 -9.75 0.05
C GLY A 98 -4.23 -9.56 0.50
N PRO A 99 -5.19 -9.62 -0.43
CA PRO A 99 -6.58 -9.31 -0.14
C PRO A 99 -7.25 -10.36 0.74
N VAL A 100 -8.29 -9.92 1.45
CA VAL A 100 -9.30 -10.77 2.07
C VAL A 100 -10.69 -10.22 1.70
N VAL A 101 -11.63 -11.11 1.44
CA VAL A 101 -13.00 -10.71 1.10
C VAL A 101 -13.85 -10.67 2.36
N ASP A 102 -13.98 -11.82 3.01
CA ASP A 102 -14.64 -11.95 4.31
C ASP A 102 -13.59 -12.01 5.42
N ASP A 103 -13.73 -11.14 6.39
CA ASP A 103 -12.89 -11.05 7.59
C ASP A 103 -13.78 -10.98 8.84
N GLY A 104 -14.92 -11.69 8.81
CA GLY A 104 -15.87 -11.83 9.91
C GLY A 104 -16.87 -10.70 10.08
N TYR A 105 -17.06 -9.85 9.07
CA TYR A 105 -18.03 -8.75 9.09
C TYR A 105 -19.19 -9.01 8.13
N ALA A 106 -20.42 -8.77 8.59
CA ALA A 106 -21.65 -8.97 7.81
C ALA A 106 -21.89 -7.80 6.81
N ASP A 107 -20.94 -7.54 5.92
CA ASP A 107 -21.02 -6.50 4.90
C ASP A 107 -21.34 -7.04 3.48
N ARG A 108 -21.66 -8.35 3.39
CA ARG A 108 -22.00 -9.06 2.15
C ARG A 108 -20.89 -9.02 1.09
N ALA A 109 -19.63 -8.89 1.50
CA ALA A 109 -18.52 -8.72 0.57
C ALA A 109 -18.33 -9.90 -0.38
N GLU A 110 -18.55 -11.15 0.08
CA GLU A 110 -18.47 -12.34 -0.78
C GLU A 110 -19.62 -12.41 -1.79
N GLU A 111 -20.84 -12.16 -1.33
CA GLU A 111 -22.04 -12.20 -2.17
C GLU A 111 -22.00 -11.14 -3.30
N LEU A 112 -21.40 -9.99 -3.01
CA LEU A 112 -21.36 -8.84 -3.89
C LEU A 112 -20.04 -8.68 -4.67
N LEU A 113 -19.22 -9.73 -4.76
CA LEU A 113 -17.96 -9.70 -5.54
C LEU A 113 -18.16 -9.35 -6.99
N ASN A 114 -19.35 -9.62 -7.56
CA ASN A 114 -19.72 -9.29 -8.93
C ASN A 114 -18.65 -9.73 -9.96
N GLY A 115 -18.09 -10.95 -9.77
CA GLY A 115 -17.04 -11.51 -10.64
C GLY A 115 -15.64 -10.96 -10.40
N HIS A 116 -15.45 -10.05 -9.45
CA HIS A 116 -14.12 -9.56 -9.09
C HIS A 116 -13.30 -10.64 -8.38
N SER A 117 -12.06 -10.84 -8.84
CA SER A 117 -11.08 -11.70 -8.19
C SER A 117 -10.00 -10.85 -7.52
N PRO A 118 -10.07 -10.61 -6.20
CA PRO A 118 -9.18 -9.68 -5.52
C PRO A 118 -7.69 -10.03 -5.61
N ALA A 119 -7.36 -11.33 -5.59
CA ALA A 119 -5.99 -11.81 -5.74
C ALA A 119 -5.58 -12.02 -7.21
N GLY A 120 -6.45 -11.68 -8.17
CA GLY A 120 -6.21 -11.94 -9.58
C GLY A 120 -6.00 -13.42 -9.87
N PRO A 121 -4.91 -13.82 -10.54
CA PRO A 121 -4.62 -15.21 -10.85
C PRO A 121 -3.98 -16.00 -9.69
N PHE A 122 -3.66 -15.35 -8.57
CA PHE A 122 -2.90 -15.97 -7.50
C PHE A 122 -3.79 -16.79 -6.57
N ARG A 123 -3.27 -17.95 -6.16
CA ARG A 123 -3.91 -18.81 -5.15
C ARG A 123 -3.76 -18.19 -3.77
N GLY A 124 -4.79 -18.35 -2.94
CA GLY A 124 -4.81 -17.91 -1.55
C GLY A 124 -5.23 -16.45 -1.39
N ASN A 125 -5.19 -15.99 -0.15
CA ASN A 125 -5.58 -14.65 0.27
C ASN A 125 -4.77 -14.27 1.52
N LYS A 126 -5.04 -13.11 2.12
CA LYS A 126 -4.54 -12.71 3.45
C LYS A 126 -4.51 -13.92 4.38
N TYR A 127 -3.54 -13.99 5.27
CA TYR A 127 -3.25 -15.09 6.21
C TYR A 127 -2.50 -16.29 5.63
N SER A 128 -2.59 -16.57 4.32
CA SER A 128 -1.95 -17.73 3.72
C SER A 128 -0.51 -17.45 3.28
N ALA A 129 0.32 -18.53 3.23
CA ALA A 129 1.65 -18.46 2.63
C ALA A 129 1.62 -18.53 1.09
N PHE A 130 0.44 -18.72 0.47
CA PHE A 130 0.30 -18.68 -0.98
C PHE A 130 0.50 -17.29 -1.54
N GLU A 131 0.77 -17.20 -2.84
CA GLU A 131 1.09 -15.95 -3.53
C GLU A 131 0.00 -14.88 -3.35
N GLY A 132 -1.30 -15.26 -3.34
CA GLY A 132 -2.40 -14.33 -3.09
C GLY A 132 -2.43 -13.72 -1.68
N GLY A 133 -1.69 -14.31 -0.72
CA GLY A 133 -1.58 -13.74 0.64
C GLY A 133 -0.40 -12.78 0.82
N THR A 134 0.65 -12.93 0.01
CA THR A 134 1.93 -12.25 0.19
C THR A 134 2.30 -11.30 -0.95
N ALA A 135 1.86 -11.60 -2.18
CA ALA A 135 2.06 -10.69 -3.31
C ALA A 135 1.09 -9.50 -3.20
N ILE A 136 1.67 -8.32 -3.11
CA ILE A 136 0.94 -7.06 -2.95
C ILE A 136 1.14 -6.16 -4.17
N PRO A 137 0.16 -5.30 -4.50
CA PRO A 137 0.35 -4.31 -5.54
C PRO A 137 1.41 -3.27 -5.10
N VAL A 138 2.24 -2.84 -6.04
CA VAL A 138 3.14 -1.70 -5.86
C VAL A 138 3.02 -0.79 -7.08
N ILE A 139 2.62 0.45 -6.86
CA ILE A 139 2.56 1.47 -7.89
C ILE A 139 3.54 2.58 -7.51
N VAL A 140 4.45 2.90 -8.41
CA VAL A 140 5.44 3.96 -8.22
C VAL A 140 5.18 5.08 -9.21
N SER A 141 5.05 6.29 -8.70
CA SER A 141 4.85 7.49 -9.51
C SER A 141 5.81 8.59 -9.08
N TRP A 142 6.59 9.10 -10.04
CA TRP A 142 7.43 10.27 -9.86
C TRP A 142 7.63 10.94 -11.22
N LYS A 143 6.95 12.05 -11.44
CA LYS A 143 6.80 12.67 -12.76
C LYS A 143 8.13 12.95 -13.47
N LYS A 144 9.18 13.34 -12.75
CA LYS A 144 10.52 13.59 -13.32
C LYS A 144 11.52 12.45 -13.12
N GLY A 145 11.22 11.46 -12.27
CA GLY A 145 12.18 10.42 -11.89
C GLY A 145 11.86 9.03 -12.41
N VAL A 146 10.60 8.76 -12.81
CA VAL A 146 10.15 7.44 -13.27
C VAL A 146 9.44 7.56 -14.61
N LYS A 147 9.87 6.78 -15.60
CA LYS A 147 9.16 6.69 -16.87
C LYS A 147 7.87 5.88 -16.68
N GLY A 148 6.73 6.53 -16.85
CA GLY A 148 5.41 5.91 -16.70
C GLY A 148 5.09 4.85 -17.77
N GLY A 149 3.95 4.14 -17.55
CA GLY A 149 3.41 3.17 -18.51
C GLY A 149 4.19 1.85 -18.58
N ARG A 150 4.91 1.47 -17.50
CA ARG A 150 5.67 0.23 -17.43
C ARG A 150 5.11 -0.71 -16.37
N GLN A 151 5.27 -1.99 -16.61
CA GLN A 151 5.07 -3.06 -15.64
C GLN A 151 6.40 -3.77 -15.38
N SER A 152 6.58 -4.27 -14.16
CA SER A 152 7.78 -5.01 -13.76
C SER A 152 7.37 -6.25 -12.98
N ASN A 153 8.03 -7.38 -13.30
CA ASN A 153 7.90 -8.65 -12.58
C ASN A 153 9.10 -8.89 -11.65
N VAL A 154 9.84 -7.85 -11.31
CA VAL A 154 11.00 -7.93 -10.43
C VAL A 154 10.55 -8.34 -9.03
N LEU A 155 11.18 -9.38 -8.48
CA LEU A 155 10.97 -9.76 -7.09
C LEU A 155 11.64 -8.73 -6.17
N MET A 156 10.82 -8.08 -5.37
CA MET A 156 11.21 -7.15 -4.31
C MET A 156 10.42 -7.46 -3.04
N SER A 157 10.88 -6.95 -1.92
CA SER A 157 10.14 -6.98 -0.66
C SER A 157 9.97 -5.56 -0.11
N GLN A 158 8.92 -5.33 0.69
CA GLN A 158 8.74 -4.04 1.38
C GLN A 158 9.90 -3.68 2.31
N ILE A 159 10.59 -4.68 2.86
CA ILE A 159 11.79 -4.44 3.68
C ILE A 159 12.90 -3.73 2.89
N ASP A 160 12.92 -3.81 1.56
CA ASP A 160 13.90 -3.16 0.70
C ASP A 160 13.70 -1.65 0.59
N TRP A 161 12.55 -1.15 0.97
CA TRP A 161 12.26 0.28 0.87
C TRP A 161 13.18 1.11 1.77
N LEU A 162 13.52 0.61 2.97
CA LEU A 162 14.40 1.36 3.86
C LEU A 162 15.78 1.60 3.23
N ALA A 163 16.45 0.57 2.75
CA ALA A 163 17.75 0.71 2.10
C ALA A 163 17.66 1.50 0.79
N SER A 164 16.60 1.29 0.01
CA SER A 164 16.37 1.98 -1.26
C SER A 164 16.11 3.48 -1.08
N LEU A 165 15.28 3.86 -0.11
CA LEU A 165 15.00 5.26 0.18
C LEU A 165 16.19 5.95 0.86
N ALA A 166 16.95 5.25 1.70
CA ALA A 166 18.21 5.77 2.23
C ALA A 166 19.20 6.07 1.09
N GLN A 167 19.31 5.17 0.10
CA GLN A 167 20.12 5.40 -1.09
C GLN A 167 19.64 6.61 -1.89
N LEU A 168 18.32 6.77 -2.07
CA LEU A 168 17.73 7.90 -2.79
C LEU A 168 18.12 9.25 -2.19
N VAL A 169 18.13 9.34 -0.87
CA VAL A 169 18.44 10.59 -0.16
C VAL A 169 19.92 10.73 0.25
N GLY A 170 20.78 9.76 -0.12
CA GLY A 170 22.19 9.76 0.23
C GLY A 170 22.47 9.53 1.70
N ALA A 171 21.52 8.94 2.45
CA ALA A 171 21.68 8.62 3.86
C ALA A 171 22.44 7.30 4.05
N ARG A 172 23.28 7.23 5.09
CA ARG A 172 23.93 5.99 5.51
C ARG A 172 23.14 5.35 6.64
N LEU A 173 22.78 4.10 6.45
CA LEU A 173 22.18 3.30 7.52
C LEU A 173 23.26 2.91 8.55
N PRO A 174 22.99 2.98 9.86
CA PRO A 174 23.91 2.51 10.87
C PRO A 174 24.25 1.02 10.69
N LYS A 175 25.48 0.61 11.03
CA LYS A 175 25.89 -0.79 10.94
C LYS A 175 24.99 -1.66 11.82
N GLY A 176 24.52 -2.78 11.27
CA GLY A 176 23.63 -3.73 11.96
C GLY A 176 22.16 -3.34 11.98
N THR A 177 21.77 -2.26 11.28
CA THR A 177 20.35 -1.95 11.03
C THR A 177 19.92 -2.43 9.66
N ALA A 178 18.64 -2.76 9.52
CA ALA A 178 18.04 -3.19 8.26
C ALA A 178 18.78 -4.37 7.59
N CYS A 179 19.16 -5.39 8.38
CA CYS A 179 20.03 -6.50 7.94
C CYS A 179 19.42 -7.25 6.73
N ASP A 180 18.10 -7.30 6.63
CA ASP A 180 17.39 -7.99 5.55
C ASP A 180 17.00 -7.08 4.38
N SER A 181 17.26 -5.76 4.50
CA SER A 181 16.92 -4.77 3.48
C SER A 181 18.02 -4.67 2.42
N GLU A 182 17.66 -4.90 1.17
CA GLU A 182 18.57 -4.73 0.04
C GLU A 182 18.31 -3.38 -0.67
N PRO A 183 19.35 -2.63 -1.08
CA PRO A 183 19.17 -1.40 -1.82
C PRO A 183 18.67 -1.72 -3.25
N ARG A 184 17.38 -1.55 -3.49
CA ARG A 184 16.66 -1.85 -4.73
C ARG A 184 16.09 -0.59 -5.39
N LEU A 185 16.75 0.55 -5.22
CA LEU A 185 16.28 1.83 -5.76
C LEU A 185 16.07 1.77 -7.27
N GLY A 186 16.99 1.14 -8.02
CA GLY A 186 16.86 0.98 -9.46
C GLY A 186 15.60 0.22 -9.88
N ASN A 187 15.18 -0.78 -9.10
CA ASN A 187 13.94 -1.50 -9.34
C ASN A 187 12.71 -0.62 -9.09
N LEU A 188 12.68 0.14 -7.99
CA LEU A 188 11.60 1.10 -7.70
C LEU A 188 11.48 2.16 -8.79
N LEU A 189 12.59 2.70 -9.27
CA LEU A 189 12.61 3.71 -10.32
C LEU A 189 12.50 3.10 -11.72
N GLY A 190 12.56 1.76 -11.82
CA GLY A 190 12.47 1.01 -13.07
C GLY A 190 13.68 1.18 -13.99
N THR A 191 14.85 1.45 -13.44
CA THR A 191 16.13 1.51 -14.15
C THR A 191 16.95 0.24 -14.05
N ASP A 192 16.53 -0.69 -13.17
CA ASP A 192 17.14 -1.99 -12.98
C ASP A 192 16.07 -3.10 -13.06
N SER A 193 16.41 -4.23 -13.65
CA SER A 193 15.57 -5.42 -13.82
C SER A 193 16.04 -6.62 -13.00
N GLN A 194 17.08 -6.47 -12.19
CA GLN A 194 17.57 -7.56 -11.33
C GLN A 194 16.62 -7.80 -10.16
N SER A 195 16.09 -9.02 -10.07
CA SER A 195 15.30 -9.47 -8.91
C SER A 195 16.18 -9.76 -7.69
N ARG A 196 15.56 -9.75 -6.51
CA ARG A 196 16.11 -10.50 -5.38
C ARG A 196 16.28 -11.97 -5.78
N LEU A 197 17.26 -12.63 -5.22
CA LEU A 197 17.42 -14.07 -5.40
C LEU A 197 16.29 -14.83 -4.72
N TRP A 198 15.90 -14.38 -3.55
CA TRP A 198 14.83 -14.96 -2.75
C TRP A 198 14.27 -13.96 -1.73
N VAL A 199 13.06 -14.25 -1.25
CA VAL A 199 12.40 -13.60 -0.11
C VAL A 199 11.86 -14.71 0.79
N ILE A 200 12.07 -14.58 2.11
CA ILE A 200 11.40 -15.42 3.10
C ILE A 200 10.14 -14.71 3.53
N GLU A 201 9.05 -15.45 3.58
CA GLU A 201 7.73 -14.97 3.97
C GLU A 201 7.14 -15.92 5.02
N GLN A 202 6.27 -15.40 5.87
CA GLN A 202 5.58 -16.18 6.89
C GLN A 202 4.09 -15.89 6.87
N SER A 203 3.29 -16.94 6.91
CA SER A 203 1.83 -16.81 7.06
C SER A 203 1.43 -16.50 8.50
N SER A 204 0.15 -16.17 8.73
CA SER A 204 -0.38 -15.97 10.08
C SER A 204 -0.37 -17.25 10.94
N SER A 205 -0.36 -18.42 10.33
CA SER A 205 -0.22 -19.73 11.00
C SER A 205 1.25 -20.17 11.16
N HIS A 206 2.20 -19.23 10.99
CA HIS A 206 3.64 -19.47 11.14
C HIS A 206 4.26 -20.39 10.08
N VAL A 207 3.55 -20.76 9.04
CA VAL A 207 4.10 -21.51 7.91
C VAL A 207 5.06 -20.62 7.15
N LEU A 208 6.29 -21.07 6.97
CA LEU A 208 7.31 -20.36 6.21
C LEU A 208 7.21 -20.66 4.72
N SER A 209 7.62 -19.69 3.92
CA SER A 209 7.83 -19.90 2.49
C SER A 209 9.06 -19.15 1.99
N VAL A 210 9.66 -19.68 0.93
CA VAL A 210 10.74 -19.03 0.18
C VAL A 210 10.25 -18.74 -1.22
N ARG A 211 10.28 -17.48 -1.61
CA ARG A 211 9.90 -17.00 -2.94
C ARG A 211 11.16 -16.63 -3.72
N THR A 212 11.36 -17.23 -4.87
CA THR A 212 12.35 -16.84 -5.88
C THR A 212 11.63 -16.20 -7.08
N PRO A 213 12.31 -15.60 -8.07
CA PRO A 213 11.64 -15.05 -9.25
C PRO A 213 10.74 -16.04 -10.00
N GLN A 214 11.03 -17.35 -9.94
CA GLN A 214 10.30 -18.40 -10.69
C GLN A 214 9.46 -19.30 -9.81
N TRP A 215 9.88 -19.54 -8.56
CA TRP A 215 9.31 -20.58 -7.70
C TRP A 215 8.97 -20.04 -6.32
N LYS A 216 7.96 -20.64 -5.74
CA LYS A 216 7.64 -20.48 -4.33
C LYS A 216 7.57 -21.87 -3.68
N PHE A 217 8.43 -22.09 -2.69
CA PHE A 217 8.36 -23.25 -1.80
C PHE A 217 7.63 -22.83 -0.54
N ILE A 218 6.66 -23.62 -0.13
CA ILE A 218 5.91 -23.44 1.11
C ILE A 218 6.18 -24.67 1.97
N GLU A 219 6.54 -24.45 3.21
CA GLU A 219 6.76 -25.52 4.21
C GLU A 219 5.49 -26.35 4.35
N PRO A 220 5.61 -27.70 4.37
CA PRO A 220 4.47 -28.61 4.51
C PRO A 220 3.76 -28.55 5.85
#